data_0cd148392d4ab6375ec1c2ddecf7073c
#
_entry.id   0cd148392d4ab6375ec1c2ddecf7073c
#
_cell.length_a   1.000
_cell.length_b   1.000
_cell.length_c   1.000
_cell.angle_alpha   90.00
_cell.angle_beta   90.00
_cell.angle_gamma   90.00
#
_symmetry.space_group_name_H-M   'P 1'
#
loop_
_entity.id
_entity.type
_entity.pdbx_description
1 polymer ?
#
loop_
_entity_poly.entity_id
_entity_poly.type
_entity_poly.pdbx_seq_one_letter_code
_entity_poly.pdbx_strand_id
1 'polypeptide(L)'
;KVAIRNGWDTYVAYGRFAKSSVSQQFRIGSQWDTYIHYLQHRLFDKEGLASRKATRVLIQQIQEIAPDIIHLHNIHDHYLNYPFLFEFLASIDTPVVWTQHDCWAFTGGCMYFDMLNCGEWKSGCKCCPEKRALFGNRSKEQFRLKKECFAEIKNLTFVSVSDWLKGLFEESVQKNRRIETIHNGVDLQTFRPICAKSDKQFKILGVAAVWDKRKGLDDFLKLREMLPKDYKITLVGLTQKQVNVLPDGITGITRTTNVDELIQLYSNANVFVNPTYSDNFPTTNIEALACGTPVITYKTGGSPEAVDDMTGIV
;
A
#
# COMPACT_ATOMS: atom_id res chain seq x y z
N LYS A 1 -6.61 11.82 -13.02
CA LYS A 1 -6.26 13.10 -13.68
C LYS A 1 -5.66 12.88 -15.09
N VAL A 2 -4.62 12.02 -15.23
CA VAL A 2 -3.95 11.78 -16.53
C VAL A 2 -4.92 11.20 -17.56
N ALA A 3 -5.68 10.17 -17.23
CA ALA A 3 -6.65 9.54 -18.13
C ALA A 3 -7.70 10.55 -18.64
N ILE A 4 -8.26 11.37 -17.75
CA ILE A 4 -9.22 12.41 -18.13
C ILE A 4 -8.59 13.47 -19.06
N ARG A 5 -7.33 13.88 -18.81
CA ARG A 5 -6.60 14.79 -19.71
C ARG A 5 -6.39 14.20 -21.11
N ASN A 6 -6.37 12.88 -21.21
CA ASN A 6 -6.29 12.15 -22.48
C ASN A 6 -7.67 11.79 -23.05
N GLY A 7 -8.76 12.39 -22.55
CA GLY A 7 -10.11 12.22 -23.08
C GLY A 7 -10.82 10.93 -22.65
N TRP A 8 -10.37 10.27 -21.58
CA TRP A 8 -11.03 9.06 -21.08
C TRP A 8 -12.14 9.40 -20.08
N ASP A 9 -13.25 8.73 -20.19
CA ASP A 9 -14.27 8.69 -19.14
C ASP A 9 -13.78 7.77 -18.00
N THR A 10 -13.78 8.29 -16.77
CA THR A 10 -13.20 7.58 -15.65
C THR A 10 -14.17 7.44 -14.48
N TYR A 11 -14.26 6.23 -13.97
CA TYR A 11 -15.10 5.83 -12.84
C TYR A 11 -14.25 5.25 -11.73
N VAL A 12 -14.56 5.54 -10.48
CA VAL A 12 -13.84 5.04 -9.32
C VAL A 12 -14.81 4.40 -8.34
N ALA A 13 -14.77 3.08 -8.24
CA ALA A 13 -15.44 2.34 -7.18
C ALA A 13 -14.53 2.24 -5.95
N TYR A 14 -15.02 2.63 -4.77
CA TYR A 14 -14.22 2.60 -3.54
C TYR A 14 -14.98 1.94 -2.38
N GLY A 15 -14.25 1.25 -1.51
CA GLY A 15 -14.83 0.65 -0.30
C GLY A 15 -14.84 1.61 0.88
N ARG A 16 -13.70 2.24 1.17
CA ARG A 16 -13.49 3.10 2.35
C ARG A 16 -12.66 4.32 1.99
N PHE A 17 -12.82 5.39 2.77
CA PHE A 17 -11.97 6.59 2.72
C PHE A 17 -11.81 7.22 1.32
N ALA A 18 -12.94 7.62 0.72
CA ALA A 18 -12.89 8.38 -0.54
C ALA A 18 -12.02 9.62 -0.40
N LYS A 19 -11.10 9.80 -1.35
CA LYS A 19 -10.46 11.09 -1.59
C LYS A 19 -11.22 11.81 -2.70
N SER A 20 -11.22 13.13 -2.70
CA SER A 20 -11.78 13.91 -3.80
C SER A 20 -11.14 13.50 -5.13
N SER A 21 -11.95 13.24 -6.12
CA SER A 21 -11.52 12.87 -7.46
C SER A 21 -12.31 13.65 -8.50
N VAL A 22 -11.71 13.87 -9.66
CA VAL A 22 -12.38 14.41 -10.85
C VAL A 22 -13.16 13.33 -11.62
N SER A 23 -12.93 12.05 -11.28
CA SER A 23 -13.69 10.92 -11.83
C SER A 23 -15.06 10.80 -11.16
N GLN A 24 -16.02 10.19 -11.84
CA GLN A 24 -17.27 9.78 -11.20
C GLN A 24 -16.97 8.73 -10.12
N GLN A 25 -17.47 8.96 -8.91
CA GLN A 25 -17.17 8.10 -7.76
C GLN A 25 -18.44 7.43 -7.25
N PHE A 26 -18.34 6.14 -6.91
CA PHE A 26 -19.39 5.43 -6.19
C PHE A 26 -18.82 4.51 -5.13
N ARG A 27 -19.54 4.40 -4.04
CA ARG A 27 -19.14 3.56 -2.91
C ARG A 27 -19.66 2.14 -3.07
N ILE A 28 -18.81 1.16 -2.79
CA ILE A 28 -19.19 -0.26 -2.73
C ILE A 28 -19.79 -0.53 -1.36
N GLY A 29 -21.12 -0.72 -1.31
CA GLY A 29 -21.85 -0.94 -0.07
C GLY A 29 -21.94 0.27 0.86
N SER A 30 -22.46 0.04 2.04
CA SER A 30 -22.63 1.01 3.11
C SER A 30 -21.54 0.90 4.18
N GLN A 31 -21.55 1.81 5.16
CA GLN A 31 -20.69 1.66 6.35
C GLN A 31 -21.05 0.43 7.17
N TRP A 32 -22.33 0.08 7.23
CA TRP A 32 -22.81 -1.10 7.93
C TRP A 32 -22.35 -2.39 7.25
N ASP A 33 -22.36 -2.45 5.91
CA ASP A 33 -21.80 -3.60 5.17
C ASP A 33 -20.33 -3.80 5.52
N THR A 34 -19.54 -2.70 5.56
CA THR A 34 -18.12 -2.74 5.94
C THR A 34 -17.94 -3.23 7.38
N TYR A 35 -18.74 -2.72 8.32
CA TYR A 35 -18.66 -3.12 9.73
C TYR A 35 -19.03 -4.60 9.94
N ILE A 36 -20.11 -5.07 9.32
CA ILE A 36 -20.53 -6.48 9.40
C ILE A 36 -19.45 -7.39 8.79
N HIS A 37 -18.87 -7.00 7.67
CA HIS A 37 -17.77 -7.74 7.04
C HIS A 37 -16.54 -7.78 7.96
N TYR A 38 -16.14 -6.65 8.55
CA TYR A 38 -15.07 -6.60 9.54
C TYR A 38 -15.35 -7.55 10.73
N LEU A 39 -16.55 -7.56 11.25
CA LEU A 39 -16.93 -8.47 12.35
C LEU A 39 -16.82 -9.95 11.92
N GLN A 40 -17.27 -10.29 10.70
CA GLN A 40 -17.12 -11.64 10.16
C GLN A 40 -15.65 -12.05 9.95
N HIS A 41 -14.80 -11.09 9.53
CA HIS A 41 -13.36 -11.34 9.48
C HIS A 41 -12.79 -11.57 10.88
N ARG A 42 -13.09 -10.71 11.85
CA ARG A 42 -12.59 -10.84 13.23
C ARG A 42 -13.04 -12.12 13.94
N LEU A 43 -14.25 -12.56 13.65
CA LEU A 43 -14.80 -13.79 14.25
C LEU A 43 -14.37 -15.05 13.49
N PHE A 44 -14.43 -15.06 12.17
CA PHE A 44 -14.38 -16.27 11.35
C PHE A 44 -13.34 -16.23 10.22
N ASP A 45 -12.42 -15.29 10.21
CA ASP A 45 -11.38 -15.09 9.16
C ASP A 45 -11.96 -15.00 7.73
N LYS A 46 -13.08 -14.27 7.58
CA LYS A 46 -13.80 -14.09 6.29
C LYS A 46 -13.39 -12.81 5.55
N GLU A 47 -12.13 -12.42 5.58
CA GLU A 47 -11.65 -11.29 4.80
C GLU A 47 -11.91 -11.50 3.30
N GLY A 48 -12.55 -10.51 2.65
CA GLY A 48 -12.87 -10.59 1.22
C GLY A 48 -13.91 -11.66 0.83
N LEU A 49 -14.55 -12.34 1.79
CA LEU A 49 -15.55 -13.40 1.55
C LEU A 49 -16.98 -13.01 1.94
N ALA A 50 -17.18 -11.86 2.56
CA ALA A 50 -18.51 -11.33 2.88
C ALA A 50 -18.97 -10.29 1.84
N SER A 51 -19.92 -9.41 2.16
CA SER A 51 -20.38 -8.30 1.30
C SER A 51 -20.90 -8.70 -0.09
N ARG A 52 -21.50 -9.90 -0.25
CA ARG A 52 -22.02 -10.36 -1.56
C ARG A 52 -23.06 -9.42 -2.17
N LYS A 53 -23.93 -8.81 -1.33
CA LYS A 53 -24.96 -7.87 -1.81
C LYS A 53 -24.31 -6.61 -2.40
N ALA A 54 -23.36 -6.02 -1.68
CA ALA A 54 -22.61 -4.85 -2.14
C ALA A 54 -21.81 -5.16 -3.43
N THR A 55 -21.20 -6.34 -3.53
CA THR A 55 -20.50 -6.79 -4.74
C THR A 55 -21.44 -6.99 -5.92
N ARG A 56 -22.68 -7.49 -5.69
CA ARG A 56 -23.68 -7.59 -6.75
C ARG A 56 -24.06 -6.23 -7.33
N VAL A 57 -24.23 -5.22 -6.49
CA VAL A 57 -24.50 -3.84 -6.94
C VAL A 57 -23.32 -3.29 -7.73
N LEU A 58 -22.08 -3.53 -7.29
CA LEU A 58 -20.89 -3.17 -8.06
C LEU A 58 -20.87 -3.83 -9.45
N ILE A 59 -21.19 -5.11 -9.54
CA ILE A 59 -21.26 -5.84 -10.82
C ILE A 59 -22.32 -5.22 -11.75
N GLN A 60 -23.51 -4.89 -11.23
CA GLN A 60 -24.53 -4.19 -12.01
C GLN A 60 -24.04 -2.84 -12.54
N GLN A 61 -23.36 -2.05 -11.71
CA GLN A 61 -22.76 -0.78 -12.15
C GLN A 61 -21.69 -0.98 -13.23
N ILE A 62 -20.84 -2.01 -13.11
CA ILE A 62 -19.86 -2.33 -14.15
C ILE A 62 -20.57 -2.70 -15.46
N GLN A 63 -21.66 -3.47 -15.42
CA GLN A 63 -22.44 -3.84 -16.60
C GLN A 63 -23.13 -2.63 -17.24
N GLU A 64 -23.67 -1.69 -16.46
CA GLU A 64 -24.30 -0.47 -16.92
C GLU A 64 -23.29 0.50 -17.55
N ILE A 65 -22.10 0.63 -16.98
CA ILE A 65 -21.00 1.48 -17.48
C ILE A 65 -20.39 0.86 -18.74
N ALA A 66 -20.34 -0.48 -18.82
CA ALA A 66 -19.68 -1.24 -19.89
C ALA A 66 -18.25 -0.72 -20.20
N PRO A 67 -17.32 -0.70 -19.22
CA PRO A 67 -16.03 -0.09 -19.41
C PRO A 67 -15.15 -0.88 -20.40
N ASP A 68 -14.31 -0.15 -21.17
CA ASP A 68 -13.33 -0.76 -22.07
C ASP A 68 -12.17 -1.45 -21.32
N ILE A 69 -11.92 -1.04 -20.08
CA ILE A 69 -10.88 -1.61 -19.20
C ILE A 69 -11.30 -1.52 -17.73
N ILE A 70 -11.01 -2.58 -16.97
CA ILE A 70 -11.21 -2.60 -15.51
C ILE A 70 -9.84 -2.62 -14.84
N HIS A 71 -9.58 -1.63 -13.97
CA HIS A 71 -8.34 -1.54 -13.22
C HIS A 71 -8.59 -1.80 -11.73
N LEU A 72 -8.03 -2.89 -11.21
CA LEU A 72 -8.13 -3.26 -9.82
C LEU A 72 -6.90 -2.79 -9.04
N HIS A 73 -7.13 -2.35 -7.81
CA HIS A 73 -6.10 -2.07 -6.81
C HIS A 73 -6.36 -2.95 -5.57
N ASN A 74 -6.25 -2.40 -4.38
CA ASN A 74 -6.47 -3.11 -3.12
C ASN A 74 -7.92 -3.59 -2.98
N ILE A 75 -8.23 -4.78 -3.49
CA ILE A 75 -9.57 -5.39 -3.42
C ILE A 75 -9.80 -6.21 -2.14
N HIS A 76 -8.79 -6.37 -1.34
CA HIS A 76 -8.90 -6.94 0.00
C HIS A 76 -9.51 -5.94 0.99
N ASP A 77 -9.61 -6.30 2.27
CA ASP A 77 -10.31 -5.53 3.29
C ASP A 77 -11.82 -5.95 3.38
N HIS A 78 -12.71 -5.07 3.80
CA HIS A 78 -14.02 -5.43 4.32
C HIS A 78 -15.17 -4.80 3.53
N TYR A 79 -15.10 -4.77 2.20
CA TYR A 79 -16.10 -4.07 1.38
C TYR A 79 -16.61 -4.85 0.17
N LEU A 80 -15.92 -5.90 -0.28
CA LEU A 80 -16.38 -6.72 -1.40
C LEU A 80 -16.13 -8.23 -1.18
N ASN A 81 -16.82 -9.05 -1.97
CA ASN A 81 -16.62 -10.50 -2.06
C ASN A 81 -15.79 -10.80 -3.30
N TYR A 82 -14.49 -11.06 -3.13
CA TYR A 82 -13.62 -11.23 -4.30
C TYR A 82 -13.96 -12.48 -5.13
N PRO A 83 -14.30 -13.66 -4.56
CA PRO A 83 -14.67 -14.79 -5.41
C PRO A 83 -15.85 -14.48 -6.33
N PHE A 84 -16.87 -13.80 -5.81
CA PHE A 84 -18.05 -13.43 -6.58
C PHE A 84 -17.74 -12.35 -7.65
N LEU A 85 -16.85 -11.41 -7.35
CA LEU A 85 -16.38 -10.45 -8.33
C LEU A 85 -15.58 -11.15 -9.45
N PHE A 86 -14.67 -12.05 -9.09
CA PHE A 86 -13.81 -12.73 -10.06
C PHE A 86 -14.57 -13.75 -10.92
N GLU A 87 -15.63 -14.40 -10.40
CA GLU A 87 -16.57 -15.18 -11.17
C GLU A 87 -17.22 -14.34 -12.31
N PHE A 88 -17.65 -13.13 -12.00
CA PHE A 88 -18.16 -12.18 -12.98
C PHE A 88 -17.07 -11.75 -13.98
N LEU A 89 -15.88 -11.37 -13.50
CA LEU A 89 -14.78 -10.93 -14.37
C LEU A 89 -14.32 -12.05 -15.32
N ALA A 90 -14.45 -13.32 -14.93
CA ALA A 90 -14.16 -14.46 -15.80
C ALA A 90 -15.22 -14.67 -16.90
N SER A 91 -16.44 -14.12 -16.73
CA SER A 91 -17.55 -14.24 -17.68
C SER A 91 -17.59 -13.15 -18.75
N ILE A 92 -16.69 -12.16 -18.68
CA ILE A 92 -16.63 -11.02 -19.61
C ILE A 92 -15.29 -10.97 -20.34
N ASP A 93 -15.28 -10.38 -21.53
CA ASP A 93 -14.05 -10.21 -22.33
C ASP A 93 -13.31 -8.90 -22.07
N THR A 94 -13.84 -8.02 -21.22
CA THR A 94 -13.20 -6.75 -20.85
C THR A 94 -11.82 -7.01 -20.23
N PRO A 95 -10.74 -6.37 -20.73
CA PRO A 95 -9.42 -6.47 -20.14
C PRO A 95 -9.40 -6.02 -18.67
N VAL A 96 -8.74 -6.83 -17.84
CA VAL A 96 -8.58 -6.54 -16.41
C VAL A 96 -7.09 -6.31 -16.10
N VAL A 97 -6.77 -5.17 -15.55
CA VAL A 97 -5.43 -4.86 -15.00
C VAL A 97 -5.53 -4.85 -13.50
N TRP A 98 -4.59 -5.49 -12.81
CA TRP A 98 -4.59 -5.49 -11.36
C TRP A 98 -3.22 -5.10 -10.80
N THR A 99 -3.14 -3.88 -10.27
CA THR A 99 -1.92 -3.39 -9.62
C THR A 99 -1.80 -3.95 -8.21
N GLN A 100 -0.70 -4.66 -7.98
CA GLN A 100 -0.33 -5.26 -6.70
C GLN A 100 0.45 -4.27 -5.85
N HIS A 101 -0.11 -3.87 -4.71
CA HIS A 101 0.54 -3.00 -3.72
C HIS A 101 1.10 -3.78 -2.54
N ASP A 102 0.82 -5.08 -2.47
CA ASP A 102 1.23 -6.01 -1.42
C ASP A 102 1.15 -7.48 -1.89
N CYS A 103 1.45 -8.40 -0.99
CA CYS A 103 1.51 -9.84 -1.29
C CYS A 103 0.16 -10.57 -1.17
N TRP A 104 -0.93 -9.86 -0.90
CA TRP A 104 -2.22 -10.49 -0.60
C TRP A 104 -2.72 -11.43 -1.71
N ALA A 105 -2.50 -11.09 -2.98
CA ALA A 105 -3.03 -11.84 -4.12
C ALA A 105 -2.52 -13.29 -4.22
N PHE A 106 -1.35 -13.59 -3.69
CA PHE A 106 -0.72 -14.90 -3.78
C PHE A 106 -0.43 -15.56 -2.42
N THR A 107 -0.93 -14.98 -1.33
CA THR A 107 -0.82 -15.51 0.03
C THR A 107 -2.15 -16.01 0.58
N GLY A 108 -2.14 -16.63 1.76
CA GLY A 108 -3.35 -17.00 2.50
C GLY A 108 -4.07 -15.82 3.17
N GLY A 109 -3.65 -14.57 2.87
CA GLY A 109 -4.23 -13.33 3.41
C GLY A 109 -3.21 -12.36 4.02
N CYS A 110 -1.91 -12.71 4.05
CA CYS A 110 -0.88 -11.77 4.47
C CYS A 110 -0.63 -10.72 3.39
N MET A 111 -0.47 -9.47 3.79
CA MET A 111 0.01 -8.39 2.94
C MET A 111 1.54 -8.30 2.94
N TYR A 112 2.16 -8.65 4.08
CA TYR A 112 3.60 -8.67 4.30
C TYR A 112 3.95 -9.93 5.10
N PHE A 113 5.02 -10.62 4.75
CA PHE A 113 5.46 -11.84 5.43
C PHE A 113 6.97 -11.87 5.73
N ASP A 114 7.71 -10.84 5.29
CA ASP A 114 9.17 -10.78 5.42
C ASP A 114 9.62 -10.86 6.88
N MET A 115 8.94 -10.13 7.77
CA MET A 115 9.24 -10.13 9.20
C MET A 115 9.00 -11.49 9.88
N LEU A 116 8.21 -12.37 9.26
CA LEU A 116 7.93 -13.71 9.74
C LEU A 116 8.87 -14.77 9.16
N ASN A 117 9.68 -14.38 8.18
CA ASN A 117 10.50 -15.30 7.38
C ASN A 117 9.68 -16.52 6.88
N CYS A 118 8.45 -16.27 6.43
CA CYS A 118 7.49 -17.29 6.03
C CYS A 118 7.68 -17.69 4.57
N GLY A 119 7.89 -18.97 4.28
CA GLY A 119 7.99 -19.53 2.93
C GLY A 119 6.75 -20.29 2.47
N GLU A 120 5.70 -20.41 3.28
CA GLU A 120 4.50 -21.22 3.01
C GLU A 120 3.70 -20.71 1.78
N TRP A 121 3.79 -19.43 1.47
CA TRP A 121 3.10 -18.81 0.34
C TRP A 121 3.53 -19.36 -1.04
N LYS A 122 4.71 -19.97 -1.13
CA LYS A 122 5.22 -20.55 -2.39
C LYS A 122 4.46 -21.81 -2.81
N SER A 123 4.05 -22.63 -1.86
CA SER A 123 3.47 -23.96 -2.12
C SER A 123 2.07 -24.16 -1.54
N GLY A 124 1.68 -23.39 -0.53
CA GLY A 124 0.37 -23.47 0.11
C GLY A 124 0.39 -23.03 1.56
N CYS A 125 -0.22 -21.90 1.84
CA CYS A 125 -0.41 -21.44 3.22
C CYS A 125 -1.23 -22.45 4.00
N LYS A 126 -0.79 -22.76 5.24
CA LYS A 126 -1.50 -23.67 6.15
C LYS A 126 -2.20 -22.91 7.26
N CYS A 127 -1.46 -22.56 8.29
CA CYS A 127 -1.96 -21.84 9.45
C CYS A 127 -1.10 -20.60 9.68
N CYS A 128 -1.57 -19.45 9.24
CA CYS A 128 -0.80 -18.22 9.34
C CYS A 128 -0.80 -17.67 10.77
N PRO A 129 0.36 -17.43 11.41
CA PRO A 129 0.45 -16.88 12.75
C PRO A 129 -0.07 -15.43 12.85
N GLU A 130 -0.11 -14.70 11.74
CA GLU A 130 -0.66 -13.33 11.69
C GLU A 130 -2.19 -13.29 11.71
N LYS A 131 -2.85 -14.40 11.43
CA LYS A 131 -4.31 -14.48 11.47
C LYS A 131 -4.82 -14.55 12.91
N ARG A 132 -5.62 -13.57 13.29
CA ARG A 132 -6.10 -13.36 14.66
C ARG A 132 -7.62 -13.42 14.79
N ALA A 133 -8.29 -14.22 13.96
CA ALA A 133 -9.71 -14.47 14.11
C ALA A 133 -9.97 -15.33 15.37
N LEU A 134 -11.09 -15.06 16.03
CA LEU A 134 -11.47 -15.80 17.24
C LEU A 134 -11.79 -17.28 16.97
N PHE A 135 -12.44 -17.55 15.84
CA PHE A 135 -12.90 -18.88 15.47
C PHE A 135 -12.40 -19.26 14.07
N GLY A 136 -11.24 -19.88 14.04
CA GLY A 136 -10.65 -20.43 12.82
C GLY A 136 -9.53 -19.63 12.20
N ASN A 137 -8.85 -20.29 11.29
CA ASN A 137 -7.79 -19.75 10.44
C ASN A 137 -8.04 -20.28 9.03
N ARG A 138 -8.44 -19.40 8.12
CA ARG A 138 -8.79 -19.77 6.74
C ARG A 138 -7.64 -19.57 5.74
N SER A 139 -6.42 -19.43 6.20
CA SER A 139 -5.28 -19.16 5.32
C SER A 139 -5.14 -20.19 4.19
N LYS A 140 -5.34 -21.48 4.49
CA LYS A 140 -5.32 -22.57 3.49
C LYS A 140 -6.46 -22.44 2.47
N GLU A 141 -7.68 -22.15 2.94
CA GLU A 141 -8.86 -21.96 2.09
C GLU A 141 -8.70 -20.71 1.21
N GLN A 142 -8.31 -19.59 1.79
CA GLN A 142 -8.05 -18.33 1.09
C GLN A 142 -6.99 -18.49 -0.02
N PHE A 143 -5.90 -19.18 0.29
CA PHE A 143 -4.85 -19.48 -0.68
C PHE A 143 -5.40 -20.29 -1.86
N ARG A 144 -6.15 -21.37 -1.59
CA ARG A 144 -6.77 -22.20 -2.62
C ARG A 144 -7.78 -21.41 -3.46
N LEU A 145 -8.68 -20.67 -2.82
CA LEU A 145 -9.68 -19.86 -3.51
C LEU A 145 -9.05 -18.83 -4.45
N LYS A 146 -8.00 -18.12 -4.01
CA LYS A 146 -7.31 -17.15 -4.86
C LYS A 146 -6.64 -17.82 -6.05
N LYS A 147 -5.98 -18.96 -5.84
CA LYS A 147 -5.40 -19.74 -6.93
C LYS A 147 -6.45 -20.12 -7.98
N GLU A 148 -7.62 -20.58 -7.54
CA GLU A 148 -8.71 -21.00 -8.42
C GLU A 148 -9.38 -19.81 -9.10
N CYS A 149 -9.88 -18.84 -8.35
CA CYS A 149 -10.63 -17.70 -8.90
C CYS A 149 -9.82 -16.88 -9.90
N PHE A 150 -8.53 -16.64 -9.63
CA PHE A 150 -7.72 -15.81 -10.53
C PHE A 150 -7.30 -16.58 -11.77
N ALA A 151 -7.26 -17.92 -11.72
CA ALA A 151 -6.94 -18.76 -12.87
C ALA A 151 -7.99 -18.68 -13.99
N GLU A 152 -9.23 -18.42 -13.67
CA GLU A 152 -10.35 -18.44 -14.64
C GLU A 152 -10.38 -17.19 -15.55
N ILE A 153 -9.74 -16.07 -15.15
CA ILE A 153 -9.80 -14.82 -15.93
C ILE A 153 -8.73 -14.83 -17.03
N LYS A 154 -9.14 -14.91 -18.29
CA LYS A 154 -8.24 -14.97 -19.44
C LYS A 154 -7.49 -13.67 -19.69
N ASN A 155 -8.17 -12.53 -19.56
CA ASN A 155 -7.67 -11.20 -19.90
C ASN A 155 -7.13 -10.45 -18.68
N LEU A 156 -6.60 -11.16 -17.66
CA LEU A 156 -6.02 -10.55 -16.45
C LEU A 156 -4.51 -10.35 -16.63
N THR A 157 -4.09 -9.09 -16.53
CA THR A 157 -2.68 -8.68 -16.42
C THR A 157 -2.42 -8.14 -15.03
N PHE A 158 -1.42 -8.68 -14.34
CA PHE A 158 -0.94 -8.13 -13.10
C PHE A 158 0.10 -7.04 -13.36
N VAL A 159 0.08 -6.02 -12.51
CA VAL A 159 1.11 -4.98 -12.46
C VAL A 159 1.73 -4.99 -11.08
N SER A 160 3.04 -5.13 -11.00
CA SER A 160 3.79 -4.98 -9.76
C SER A 160 4.31 -3.55 -9.62
N VAL A 161 4.30 -3.02 -8.40
CA VAL A 161 4.86 -1.68 -8.12
C VAL A 161 6.38 -1.71 -7.92
N SER A 162 7.01 -2.89 -7.92
CA SER A 162 8.46 -3.08 -7.79
C SER A 162 8.91 -4.37 -8.44
N ASP A 163 10.17 -4.44 -8.84
CA ASP A 163 10.78 -5.67 -9.35
C ASP A 163 10.93 -6.72 -8.24
N TRP A 164 11.16 -6.29 -7.00
CA TRP A 164 11.14 -7.17 -5.84
C TRP A 164 9.79 -7.90 -5.70
N LEU A 165 8.68 -7.18 -5.73
CA LEU A 165 7.33 -7.79 -5.62
C LEU A 165 7.02 -8.67 -6.83
N LYS A 166 7.47 -8.28 -8.04
CA LYS A 166 7.37 -9.12 -9.25
C LYS A 166 8.10 -10.44 -9.05
N GLY A 167 9.34 -10.41 -8.55
CA GLY A 167 10.11 -11.62 -8.25
C GLY A 167 9.38 -12.57 -7.28
N LEU A 168 8.76 -12.04 -6.23
CA LEU A 168 7.93 -12.84 -5.33
C LEU A 168 6.71 -13.43 -6.05
N PHE A 169 6.04 -12.65 -6.88
CA PHE A 169 4.89 -13.11 -7.64
C PHE A 169 5.27 -14.26 -8.59
N GLU A 170 6.40 -14.17 -9.27
CA GLU A 170 6.93 -15.20 -10.17
C GLU A 170 7.34 -16.49 -9.46
N GLU A 171 7.61 -16.46 -8.16
CA GLU A 171 7.83 -17.64 -7.32
C GLU A 171 6.54 -18.22 -6.72
N SER A 172 5.43 -17.50 -6.86
CA SER A 172 4.15 -17.86 -6.23
C SER A 172 3.32 -18.83 -7.07
N VAL A 173 2.14 -19.17 -6.56
CA VAL A 173 1.11 -19.95 -7.30
C VAL A 173 0.58 -19.23 -8.53
N GLN A 174 0.84 -17.95 -8.68
CA GLN A 174 0.44 -17.12 -9.81
C GLN A 174 1.53 -17.00 -10.90
N LYS A 175 2.67 -17.68 -10.76
CA LYS A 175 3.88 -17.58 -11.60
C LYS A 175 3.65 -17.68 -13.11
N ASN A 176 2.57 -18.34 -13.55
CA ASN A 176 2.25 -18.50 -14.97
C ASN A 176 1.39 -17.34 -15.53
N ARG A 177 1.10 -16.32 -14.71
CA ARG A 177 0.32 -15.17 -15.13
C ARG A 177 1.23 -14.07 -15.66
N ARG A 178 0.70 -13.30 -16.60
CA ARG A 178 1.38 -12.10 -17.07
C ARG A 178 1.50 -11.09 -15.95
N ILE A 179 2.71 -10.64 -15.67
CA ILE A 179 3.01 -9.57 -14.73
C ILE A 179 4.04 -8.62 -15.32
N GLU A 180 3.78 -7.32 -15.18
CA GLU A 180 4.66 -6.25 -15.62
C GLU A 180 5.03 -5.38 -14.41
N THR A 181 6.23 -4.81 -14.40
CA THR A 181 6.61 -3.82 -13.36
C THR A 181 6.27 -2.43 -13.85
N ILE A 182 5.47 -1.70 -13.06
CA ILE A 182 5.23 -0.26 -13.22
C ILE A 182 5.32 0.37 -11.83
N HIS A 183 6.40 1.06 -11.57
CA HIS A 183 6.64 1.70 -10.28
C HIS A 183 5.56 2.75 -9.94
N ASN A 184 5.32 2.95 -8.65
CA ASN A 184 4.47 4.06 -8.21
C ASN A 184 5.08 5.39 -8.67
N GLY A 185 4.22 6.30 -9.09
CA GLY A 185 4.60 7.66 -9.47
C GLY A 185 4.21 8.69 -8.43
N VAL A 186 4.78 9.88 -8.55
CA VAL A 186 4.44 11.06 -7.77
C VAL A 186 4.13 12.23 -8.71
N ASP A 187 3.19 13.10 -8.31
CA ASP A 187 2.87 14.31 -9.07
C ASP A 187 3.95 15.38 -8.84
N LEU A 188 4.85 15.56 -9.81
CA LEU A 188 5.96 16.52 -9.74
C LEU A 188 5.52 18.01 -9.77
N GLN A 189 4.27 18.29 -10.12
CA GLN A 189 3.73 19.65 -9.99
C GLN A 189 3.36 19.95 -8.54
N THR A 190 2.96 18.91 -7.80
CA THR A 190 2.63 18.96 -6.38
C THR A 190 3.89 18.80 -5.53
N PHE A 191 4.61 17.69 -5.67
CA PHE A 191 5.85 17.43 -4.93
C PHE A 191 7.04 18.00 -5.71
N ARG A 192 7.58 19.10 -5.20
CA ARG A 192 8.75 19.80 -5.78
C ARG A 192 9.44 20.60 -4.69
N PRO A 193 10.71 20.95 -4.87
CA PRO A 193 11.42 21.83 -3.95
C PRO A 193 10.72 23.21 -3.90
N ILE A 194 10.39 23.69 -2.69
CA ILE A 194 9.70 24.99 -2.50
C ILE A 194 10.51 25.98 -1.68
N CYS A 195 11.63 25.55 -1.11
CA CYS A 195 12.53 26.41 -0.34
C CYS A 195 13.96 25.92 -0.40
N ALA A 196 14.91 26.84 -0.19
CA ALA A 196 16.30 26.47 0.05
C ALA A 196 16.46 25.85 1.43
N LYS A 197 17.35 24.86 1.54
CA LYS A 197 17.69 24.23 2.82
C LYS A 197 18.44 25.22 3.70
N SER A 198 18.15 25.20 5.00
CA SER A 198 18.84 26.06 5.97
C SER A 198 20.10 25.38 6.48
N ASP A 199 21.22 26.07 6.43
CA ASP A 199 22.53 25.57 6.89
C ASP A 199 22.69 25.62 8.43
N LYS A 200 21.73 26.21 9.15
CA LYS A 200 21.84 26.43 10.61
C LYS A 200 21.72 25.17 11.45
N GLN A 201 21.08 24.13 10.95
CA GLN A 201 20.77 22.93 11.71
C GLN A 201 20.49 21.76 10.79
N PHE A 202 21.13 20.61 11.01
CA PHE A 202 20.87 19.42 10.22
C PHE A 202 19.53 18.78 10.58
N LYS A 203 18.63 18.60 9.61
CA LYS A 203 17.26 18.13 9.77
C LYS A 203 17.07 16.77 9.11
N ILE A 204 16.64 15.81 9.90
CA ILE A 204 16.30 14.45 9.49
C ILE A 204 14.77 14.31 9.53
N LEU A 205 14.19 13.79 8.46
CA LEU A 205 12.74 13.58 8.36
C LEU A 205 12.42 12.09 8.22
N GLY A 206 11.43 11.63 8.97
CA GLY A 206 10.76 10.34 8.77
C GLY A 206 9.25 10.55 8.59
N VAL A 207 8.64 9.86 7.63
CA VAL A 207 7.19 9.95 7.35
C VAL A 207 6.61 8.55 7.19
N ALA A 208 5.57 8.24 7.96
CA ALA A 208 4.81 7.01 7.79
C ALA A 208 3.32 7.28 8.11
N ALA A 209 2.42 6.51 7.50
CA ALA A 209 1.00 6.58 7.86
C ALA A 209 0.72 5.97 9.24
N VAL A 210 1.50 4.96 9.61
CA VAL A 210 1.47 4.30 10.93
C VAL A 210 2.89 3.90 11.29
N TRP A 211 3.32 4.26 12.50
CA TRP A 211 4.60 3.87 13.05
C TRP A 211 4.44 2.62 13.92
N ASP A 212 4.83 1.50 13.35
CA ASP A 212 4.95 0.20 13.99
C ASP A 212 6.39 -0.34 13.89
N LYS A 213 6.62 -1.57 14.36
CA LYS A 213 7.94 -2.22 14.27
C LYS A 213 8.44 -2.32 12.82
N ARG A 214 7.54 -2.53 11.86
CA ARG A 214 7.87 -2.64 10.45
C ARG A 214 8.44 -1.35 9.87
N LYS A 215 8.00 -0.19 10.37
CA LYS A 215 8.43 1.14 9.90
C LYS A 215 9.66 1.70 10.64
N GLY A 216 10.21 0.98 11.61
CA GLY A 216 11.50 1.29 12.22
C GLY A 216 11.48 2.49 13.16
N LEU A 217 10.38 2.71 13.93
CA LEU A 217 10.34 3.78 14.93
C LEU A 217 11.49 3.66 15.96
N ASP A 218 11.76 2.45 16.41
CA ASP A 218 12.82 2.18 17.39
C ASP A 218 14.21 2.55 16.86
N ASP A 219 14.42 2.50 15.54
CA ASP A 219 15.70 2.89 14.94
C ASP A 219 15.90 4.41 14.95
N PHE A 220 14.83 5.19 14.84
CA PHE A 220 14.91 6.63 15.05
C PHE A 220 15.24 7.01 16.49
N LEU A 221 14.75 6.26 17.49
CA LEU A 221 15.10 6.46 18.89
C LEU A 221 16.59 6.20 19.11
N LYS A 222 17.11 5.08 18.60
CA LYS A 222 18.55 4.76 18.64
C LYS A 222 19.39 5.80 17.87
N LEU A 223 18.93 6.20 16.69
CA LEU A 223 19.59 7.22 15.89
C LEU A 223 19.74 8.53 16.69
N ARG A 224 18.70 8.93 17.46
CA ARG A 224 18.78 10.13 18.33
C ARG A 224 19.89 10.02 19.37
N GLU A 225 20.10 8.85 19.97
CA GLU A 225 21.16 8.63 20.97
C GLU A 225 22.57 8.76 20.38
N MET A 226 22.73 8.41 19.09
CA MET A 226 24.02 8.42 18.38
C MET A 226 24.38 9.79 17.79
N LEU A 227 23.41 10.65 17.53
CA LEU A 227 23.62 11.92 16.83
C LEU A 227 23.95 13.06 17.80
N PRO A 228 24.75 14.07 17.36
CA PRO A 228 24.95 15.31 18.07
C PRO A 228 23.64 16.04 18.38
N LYS A 229 23.63 16.90 19.43
CA LYS A 229 22.40 17.57 19.89
C LYS A 229 21.84 18.61 18.92
N ASP A 230 22.65 19.14 18.03
CA ASP A 230 22.28 20.09 16.97
C ASP A 230 21.54 19.45 15.81
N TYR A 231 21.56 18.12 15.67
CA TYR A 231 20.73 17.39 14.72
C TYR A 231 19.28 17.29 15.22
N LYS A 232 18.32 17.61 14.34
CA LYS A 232 16.89 17.54 14.66
C LYS A 232 16.23 16.45 13.82
N ILE A 233 15.45 15.63 14.50
CA ILE A 233 14.63 14.59 13.87
C ILE A 233 13.17 15.02 13.92
N THR A 234 12.47 14.97 12.79
CA THR A 234 11.02 15.17 12.70
C THR A 234 10.37 13.91 12.20
N LEU A 235 9.37 13.40 12.93
CA LEU A 235 8.61 12.21 12.58
C LEU A 235 7.15 12.57 12.37
N VAL A 236 6.61 12.23 11.18
CA VAL A 236 5.22 12.50 10.79
C VAL A 236 4.42 11.21 10.77
N GLY A 237 3.19 11.23 11.30
CA GLY A 237 2.26 10.10 11.32
C GLY A 237 2.26 9.31 12.63
N LEU A 238 2.79 9.88 13.69
CA LEU A 238 2.77 9.31 15.04
C LEU A 238 1.38 9.40 15.69
N THR A 239 1.07 8.44 16.53
CA THR A 239 -0.05 8.58 17.47
C THR A 239 0.29 9.59 18.58
N GLN A 240 -0.71 10.23 19.19
CA GLN A 240 -0.48 11.15 20.31
C GLN A 240 0.26 10.46 21.47
N LYS A 241 0.01 9.18 21.71
CA LYS A 241 0.72 8.40 22.74
C LYS A 241 2.22 8.30 22.43
N GLN A 242 2.58 8.07 21.16
CA GLN A 242 3.97 8.02 20.72
C GLN A 242 4.64 9.40 20.84
N VAL A 243 3.95 10.47 20.44
CA VAL A 243 4.47 11.85 20.57
C VAL A 243 4.83 12.17 22.01
N ASN A 244 3.97 11.81 22.96
CA ASN A 244 4.13 12.14 24.38
C ASN A 244 5.35 11.46 25.06
N VAL A 245 5.94 10.44 24.43
CA VAL A 245 7.08 9.69 25.00
C VAL A 245 8.36 9.86 24.18
N LEU A 246 8.37 10.77 23.19
CA LEU A 246 9.57 11.03 22.41
C LEU A 246 10.65 11.68 23.25
N PRO A 247 11.93 11.30 23.07
CA PRO A 247 13.04 11.96 23.73
C PRO A 247 13.31 13.35 23.13
N ASP A 248 14.03 14.17 23.87
CA ASP A 248 14.50 15.48 23.42
C ASP A 248 15.28 15.38 22.10
N GLY A 249 15.00 16.30 21.17
CA GLY A 249 15.62 16.34 19.85
C GLY A 249 14.87 15.58 18.77
N ILE A 250 13.76 14.91 19.12
CA ILE A 250 12.77 14.38 18.18
C ILE A 250 11.47 15.15 18.28
N THR A 251 11.02 15.73 17.18
CA THR A 251 9.71 16.38 17.06
C THR A 251 8.72 15.43 16.43
N GLY A 252 7.61 15.14 17.10
CA GLY A 252 6.54 14.30 16.61
C GLY A 252 5.36 15.10 16.05
N ILE A 253 4.90 14.76 14.86
CA ILE A 253 3.70 15.31 14.22
C ILE A 253 2.72 14.16 14.00
N THR A 254 1.53 14.27 14.56
CA THR A 254 0.52 13.21 14.42
C THR A 254 -0.03 13.13 12.99
N ARG A 255 -0.28 14.29 12.37
CA ARG A 255 -0.74 14.41 11.01
C ARG A 255 -0.49 15.81 10.48
N THR A 256 -0.07 15.95 9.25
CA THR A 256 -0.03 17.25 8.55
C THR A 256 -1.46 17.73 8.24
N THR A 257 -1.66 19.02 8.27
CA THR A 257 -2.97 19.66 8.02
C THR A 257 -3.36 19.57 6.54
N ASN A 258 -2.37 19.61 5.67
CA ASN A 258 -2.52 19.53 4.22
C ASN A 258 -1.24 18.98 3.58
N VAL A 259 -1.26 18.86 2.27
CA VAL A 259 -0.13 18.37 1.48
C VAL A 259 1.02 19.36 1.41
N ASP A 260 0.73 20.67 1.47
CA ASP A 260 1.76 21.72 1.38
C ASP A 260 2.67 21.71 2.62
N GLU A 261 2.11 21.45 3.80
CA GLU A 261 2.90 21.26 5.03
C GLU A 261 3.85 20.06 4.89
N LEU A 262 3.40 18.96 4.30
CA LEU A 262 4.23 17.79 4.05
C LEU A 262 5.37 18.10 3.07
N ILE A 263 5.09 18.85 1.98
CA ILE A 263 6.08 19.29 1.01
C ILE A 263 7.11 20.23 1.64
N GLN A 264 6.68 21.11 2.55
CA GLN A 264 7.59 21.98 3.32
C GLN A 264 8.53 21.14 4.19
N LEU A 265 8.02 20.12 4.86
CA LEU A 265 8.84 19.22 5.68
C LEU A 265 9.88 18.48 4.82
N TYR A 266 9.47 17.90 3.69
CA TYR A 266 10.40 17.28 2.74
C TYR A 266 11.44 18.28 2.24
N SER A 267 11.02 19.43 1.70
CA SER A 267 11.92 20.42 1.11
C SER A 267 12.94 21.02 2.11
N ASN A 268 12.54 21.14 3.39
CA ASN A 268 13.39 21.65 4.46
C ASN A 268 14.35 20.62 5.06
N ALA A 269 14.10 19.32 4.85
CA ALA A 269 14.94 18.26 5.40
C ALA A 269 16.28 18.17 4.64
N ASN A 270 17.38 17.92 5.35
CA ASN A 270 18.66 17.62 4.74
C ASN A 270 18.69 16.19 4.22
N VAL A 271 17.99 15.27 4.91
CA VAL A 271 17.86 13.87 4.55
C VAL A 271 16.52 13.32 4.99
N PHE A 272 15.93 12.48 4.16
CA PHE A 272 14.78 11.64 4.50
C PHE A 272 15.28 10.24 4.84
N VAL A 273 14.86 9.72 6.00
CA VAL A 273 15.24 8.39 6.46
C VAL A 273 14.01 7.49 6.50
N ASN A 274 14.08 6.35 5.83
CA ASN A 274 13.03 5.34 5.80
C ASN A 274 13.59 3.97 6.23
N PRO A 275 13.72 3.71 7.54
CA PRO A 275 14.29 2.47 8.07
C PRO A 275 13.26 1.35 8.11
N THR A 276 12.55 1.15 6.97
CA THR A 276 11.49 0.14 6.89
C THR A 276 12.07 -1.27 6.78
N TYR A 277 11.51 -2.21 7.54
CA TYR A 277 11.87 -3.63 7.50
C TYR A 277 11.08 -4.43 6.46
N SER A 278 10.01 -3.85 5.91
CA SER A 278 9.24 -4.41 4.80
C SER A 278 8.40 -3.33 4.13
N ASP A 279 8.59 -3.16 2.84
CA ASP A 279 7.77 -2.29 1.99
C ASP A 279 7.87 -2.72 0.53
N ASN A 280 6.83 -2.52 -0.24
CA ASN A 280 6.83 -2.93 -1.65
C ASN A 280 7.42 -1.89 -2.58
N PHE A 281 7.06 -0.64 -2.44
CA PHE A 281 7.63 0.53 -3.11
C PHE A 281 7.13 1.80 -2.41
N PRO A 282 7.81 2.27 -1.37
CA PRO A 282 7.33 3.37 -0.54
C PRO A 282 7.26 4.69 -1.31
N THR A 283 6.07 5.24 -1.45
CA THR A 283 5.87 6.54 -2.12
C THR A 283 6.55 7.67 -1.38
N THR A 284 6.77 7.55 -0.08
CA THR A 284 7.51 8.53 0.74
C THR A 284 8.95 8.72 0.27
N ASN A 285 9.60 7.69 -0.29
CA ASN A 285 10.94 7.82 -0.87
C ASN A 285 10.89 8.73 -2.10
N ILE A 286 9.99 8.45 -3.04
CA ILE A 286 9.87 9.26 -4.28
C ILE A 286 9.28 10.65 -4.02
N GLU A 287 8.47 10.84 -2.98
CA GLU A 287 8.00 12.16 -2.53
C GLU A 287 9.17 13.00 -2.01
N ALA A 288 10.04 12.42 -1.19
CA ALA A 288 11.25 13.08 -0.67
C ALA A 288 12.20 13.49 -1.81
N LEU A 289 12.49 12.55 -2.73
CA LEU A 289 13.34 12.81 -3.89
C LEU A 289 12.75 13.91 -4.80
N ALA A 290 11.44 13.88 -5.05
CA ALA A 290 10.76 14.90 -5.83
C ALA A 290 10.85 16.29 -5.18
N CYS A 291 10.92 16.37 -3.84
CA CYS A 291 11.14 17.60 -3.09
C CYS A 291 12.63 17.99 -2.95
N GLY A 292 13.55 17.31 -3.64
CA GLY A 292 14.98 17.58 -3.62
C GLY A 292 15.69 17.11 -2.36
N THR A 293 15.16 16.10 -1.67
CA THR A 293 15.71 15.58 -0.42
C THR A 293 16.21 14.15 -0.61
N PRO A 294 17.55 13.92 -0.41
CA PRO A 294 18.14 12.60 -0.54
C PRO A 294 17.56 11.62 0.48
N VAL A 295 17.55 10.34 0.13
CA VAL A 295 16.94 9.27 0.89
C VAL A 295 18.00 8.33 1.46
N ILE A 296 17.83 7.95 2.72
CA ILE A 296 18.50 6.79 3.33
C ILE A 296 17.44 5.74 3.62
N THR A 297 17.61 4.54 3.08
CA THR A 297 16.66 3.45 3.33
C THR A 297 17.39 2.12 3.52
N TYR A 298 16.73 1.17 4.20
CA TYR A 298 17.27 -0.19 4.29
C TYR A 298 17.09 -0.95 2.98
N LYS A 299 18.00 -1.91 2.74
CA LYS A 299 17.93 -2.85 1.61
C LYS A 299 16.85 -3.91 1.85
N THR A 300 15.59 -3.46 1.92
CA THR A 300 14.42 -4.31 2.23
C THR A 300 13.30 -4.10 1.24
N GLY A 301 12.70 -5.18 0.77
CA GLY A 301 11.60 -5.12 -0.19
C GLY A 301 11.98 -4.38 -1.47
N GLY A 302 11.05 -3.62 -2.02
CA GLY A 302 11.27 -2.70 -3.14
C GLY A 302 11.68 -1.28 -2.73
N SER A 303 12.00 -1.05 -1.45
CA SER A 303 12.42 0.27 -0.96
C SER A 303 13.69 0.80 -1.66
N PRO A 304 14.71 -0.05 -1.97
CA PRO A 304 15.91 0.37 -2.69
C PRO A 304 15.66 0.83 -4.12
N GLU A 305 14.62 0.33 -4.78
CA GLU A 305 14.41 0.56 -6.22
C GLU A 305 14.15 2.03 -6.60
N ALA A 306 13.84 2.87 -5.60
CA ALA A 306 13.66 4.31 -5.79
C ALA A 306 14.95 5.12 -5.56
N VAL A 307 16.07 4.49 -5.15
CA VAL A 307 17.28 5.16 -4.67
C VAL A 307 18.51 4.67 -5.43
N ASP A 308 19.30 5.58 -5.93
CA ASP A 308 20.61 5.34 -6.55
C ASP A 308 21.72 6.16 -5.85
N ASP A 309 22.96 5.97 -6.27
CA ASP A 309 24.14 6.63 -5.70
C ASP A 309 24.11 8.17 -5.81
N MET A 310 23.27 8.74 -6.70
CA MET A 310 23.08 10.18 -6.86
C MET A 310 21.98 10.73 -5.95
N THR A 311 21.07 9.88 -5.51
CA THR A 311 19.83 10.28 -4.83
C THR A 311 19.76 9.83 -3.38
N GLY A 312 20.66 8.94 -2.93
CA GLY A 312 20.65 8.51 -1.54
C GLY A 312 21.61 7.37 -1.20
N ILE A 313 21.30 6.67 -0.12
CA ILE A 313 22.06 5.53 0.42
C ILE A 313 21.10 4.38 0.74
N VAL A 314 21.49 3.16 0.36
CA VAL A 314 20.76 1.92 0.66
C VAL A 314 21.60 1.05 1.59
#